data_3f280eb45373324641c8bd13cb4a7ddc
#
_entry.id   3f280eb45373324641c8bd13cb4a7ddc
#
_cell.length_a   1.000
_cell.length_b   1.000
_cell.length_c   1.000
_cell.angle_alpha   90.00
_cell.angle_beta   90.00
_cell.angle_gamma   90.00
#
_symmetry.space_group_name_H-M   'P 1'
#
loop_
_entity.id
_entity.type
_entity.pdbx_description
1 polymer ?
#
loop_
_entity_poly.entity_id
_entity_poly.type
_entity_poly.pdbx_seq_one_letter_code
_entity_poly.pdbx_strand_id
1 'polypeptide(L)'
;VCVTSSDEVNMITCSLVDAVYPDVLKIARVRNYAYYVNTEQAEKKHADFFTGKHRPLYGINFMVHPDVEAAEAIVHAVESGAIGNVINFENTDLQIARISVGEKSSLDGVQLKNIRSISQIKFLVAYVEQDGKTSLASGDTVISANCTLGILVDKNDISEVLKLCGSEQKELKKVALIGAGRIGTLIAERLISS
;
A
#
# COMPACT_ATOMS: atom_id res chain seq x y z
N VAL A 1 -13.77 -16.14 -6.33
CA VAL A 1 -13.44 -14.83 -6.91
C VAL A 1 -14.09 -14.72 -8.27
N CYS A 2 -14.88 -13.66 -8.52
CA CYS A 2 -15.60 -13.38 -9.76
C CYS A 2 -15.05 -12.09 -10.38
N VAL A 3 -14.41 -12.20 -11.55
CA VAL A 3 -13.68 -11.09 -12.20
C VAL A 3 -13.97 -11.00 -13.71
N THR A 4 -15.18 -11.39 -14.13
CA THR A 4 -15.61 -11.25 -15.53
C THR A 4 -15.73 -9.76 -15.94
N SER A 5 -15.98 -9.49 -17.20
CA SER A 5 -16.17 -8.11 -17.68
C SER A 5 -17.49 -7.46 -17.26
N SER A 6 -18.48 -8.22 -16.77
CA SER A 6 -19.80 -7.72 -16.32
C SER A 6 -19.88 -7.75 -14.79
N ASP A 7 -20.26 -6.62 -14.20
CA ASP A 7 -20.50 -6.49 -12.76
C ASP A 7 -21.68 -7.35 -12.32
N GLU A 8 -22.76 -7.37 -13.13
CA GLU A 8 -23.96 -8.14 -12.86
C GLU A 8 -23.67 -9.64 -12.84
N VAL A 9 -22.89 -10.13 -13.79
CA VAL A 9 -22.46 -11.55 -13.83
C VAL A 9 -21.64 -11.88 -12.60
N ASN A 10 -20.71 -11.01 -12.19
CA ASN A 10 -19.89 -11.22 -11.01
C ASN A 10 -20.75 -11.28 -9.74
N MET A 11 -21.70 -10.37 -9.60
CA MET A 11 -22.59 -10.31 -8.44
C MET A 11 -23.53 -11.51 -8.36
N ILE A 12 -24.18 -11.85 -9.48
CA ILE A 12 -25.11 -12.99 -9.54
C ILE A 12 -24.36 -14.31 -9.29
N THR A 13 -23.16 -14.48 -9.87
CA THR A 13 -22.35 -15.68 -9.63
C THR A 13 -22.00 -15.82 -8.13
N CYS A 14 -21.58 -14.73 -7.48
CA CYS A 14 -21.34 -14.78 -6.04
C CYS A 14 -22.59 -15.14 -5.24
N SER A 15 -23.75 -14.59 -5.63
CA SER A 15 -25.02 -14.89 -4.98
C SER A 15 -25.43 -16.36 -5.13
N LEU A 16 -25.23 -16.95 -6.32
CA LEU A 16 -25.49 -18.36 -6.55
C LEU A 16 -24.55 -19.25 -5.74
N VAL A 17 -23.28 -18.87 -5.65
CA VAL A 17 -22.30 -19.60 -4.81
C VAL A 17 -22.68 -19.49 -3.33
N ASP A 18 -23.15 -18.33 -2.87
CA ASP A 18 -23.59 -18.12 -1.49
C ASP A 18 -24.77 -19.03 -1.12
N ALA A 19 -25.72 -19.20 -2.04
CA ALA A 19 -26.88 -20.06 -1.83
C ALA A 19 -26.53 -21.54 -1.64
N VAL A 20 -25.41 -21.99 -2.24
CA VAL A 20 -24.98 -23.40 -2.17
C VAL A 20 -23.85 -23.61 -1.15
N TYR A 21 -22.97 -22.61 -1.03
CA TYR A 21 -21.76 -22.63 -0.20
C TYR A 21 -21.62 -21.34 0.62
N PRO A 22 -22.44 -21.13 1.66
CA PRO A 22 -22.47 -19.86 2.41
C PRO A 22 -21.14 -19.54 3.11
N ASP A 23 -20.39 -20.56 3.53
CA ASP A 23 -19.12 -20.39 4.26
C ASP A 23 -17.93 -20.06 3.36
N VAL A 24 -18.09 -20.15 2.04
CA VAL A 24 -17.01 -19.82 1.10
C VAL A 24 -16.87 -18.33 0.95
N LEU A 25 -15.63 -17.79 1.05
CA LEU A 25 -15.33 -16.39 0.83
C LEU A 25 -15.61 -16.00 -0.64
N LYS A 26 -16.49 -15.02 -0.83
CA LYS A 26 -16.89 -14.51 -2.13
C LYS A 26 -16.33 -13.10 -2.35
N ILE A 27 -15.55 -12.95 -3.43
CA ILE A 27 -14.94 -11.69 -3.86
C ILE A 27 -15.43 -11.38 -5.26
N ALA A 28 -16.04 -10.21 -5.47
CA ALA A 28 -16.54 -9.77 -6.78
C ALA A 28 -15.83 -8.49 -7.23
N ARG A 29 -15.42 -8.45 -8.50
CA ARG A 29 -15.05 -7.21 -9.16
C ARG A 29 -16.32 -6.46 -9.57
N VAL A 30 -16.47 -5.22 -9.10
CA VAL A 30 -17.61 -4.35 -9.41
C VAL A 30 -17.10 -2.95 -9.70
N ARG A 31 -17.37 -2.43 -10.90
CA ARG A 31 -16.92 -1.11 -11.36
C ARG A 31 -17.96 -0.02 -11.22
N ASN A 32 -19.24 -0.41 -11.21
CA ASN A 32 -20.31 0.57 -11.12
C ASN A 32 -20.57 0.96 -9.67
N TYR A 33 -20.32 2.22 -9.35
CA TYR A 33 -20.56 2.77 -8.02
C TYR A 33 -22.00 2.63 -7.53
N ALA A 34 -22.97 2.60 -8.46
CA ALA A 34 -24.39 2.44 -8.08
C ALA A 34 -24.66 1.14 -7.30
N TYR A 35 -23.80 0.14 -7.43
CA TYR A 35 -23.91 -1.11 -6.68
C TYR A 35 -23.33 -1.05 -5.26
N TYR A 36 -22.50 -0.04 -4.98
CA TYR A 36 -21.94 0.19 -3.65
C TYR A 36 -22.83 1.07 -2.77
N VAL A 37 -23.66 1.91 -3.39
CA VAL A 37 -24.47 2.91 -2.69
C VAL A 37 -25.83 2.33 -2.35
N ASN A 38 -26.05 2.04 -1.09
CA ASN A 38 -27.33 1.51 -0.61
C ASN A 38 -28.08 2.43 0.38
N THR A 39 -27.76 3.73 0.47
CA THR A 39 -28.60 4.73 1.15
C THR A 39 -27.93 6.11 1.11
N GLU A 40 -28.70 7.18 1.29
CA GLU A 40 -28.26 8.59 1.47
C GLU A 40 -27.19 8.81 2.57
N GLN A 41 -26.93 7.79 3.39
CA GLN A 41 -25.85 7.78 4.38
C GLN A 41 -24.49 7.41 3.82
N ALA A 42 -24.42 6.76 2.66
CA ALA A 42 -23.16 6.38 2.02
C ALA A 42 -22.46 7.56 1.34
N GLU A 43 -23.23 8.58 0.91
CA GLU A 43 -22.65 9.81 0.33
C GLU A 43 -21.83 10.62 1.34
N LYS A 44 -22.08 10.48 2.63
CA LYS A 44 -21.34 11.20 3.69
C LYS A 44 -20.11 10.46 4.22
N LYS A 45 -19.85 9.22 3.78
CA LYS A 45 -18.81 8.36 4.34
C LYS A 45 -17.92 7.73 3.27
N HIS A 46 -17.33 8.54 2.39
CA HIS A 46 -16.26 8.08 1.52
C HIS A 46 -15.09 7.41 2.29
N ALA A 47 -14.92 7.73 3.57
CA ALA A 47 -13.90 7.14 4.44
C ALA A 47 -14.19 5.68 4.83
N ASP A 48 -15.46 5.25 4.89
CA ASP A 48 -15.82 3.88 5.31
C ASP A 48 -15.73 2.86 4.16
N PHE A 49 -15.52 3.31 2.92
CA PHE A 49 -15.33 2.45 1.75
C PHE A 49 -14.11 1.54 1.90
N PHE A 50 -13.10 2.00 2.61
CA PHE A 50 -11.83 1.30 2.78
C PHE A 50 -11.76 0.39 4.01
N THR A 51 -12.75 0.41 4.88
CA THR A 51 -12.74 -0.40 6.11
C THR A 51 -13.32 -1.80 5.96
N GLY A 52 -13.69 -2.24 4.75
CA GLY A 52 -14.21 -3.59 4.49
C GLY A 52 -15.54 -3.93 5.18
N LYS A 53 -16.19 -2.95 5.84
CA LYS A 53 -17.47 -3.14 6.55
C LYS A 53 -18.69 -2.92 5.65
N HIS A 54 -18.65 -3.49 4.45
CA HIS A 54 -19.84 -3.47 3.62
C HIS A 54 -20.82 -4.55 4.08
N ARG A 55 -22.11 -4.17 4.14
CA ARG A 55 -23.18 -5.12 4.31
C ARG A 55 -23.08 -6.11 3.16
N PRO A 56 -23.07 -7.44 3.39
CA PRO A 56 -22.97 -8.41 2.32
C PRO A 56 -24.19 -8.34 1.41
N LEU A 57 -24.10 -7.56 0.35
CA LEU A 57 -25.08 -7.54 -0.73
C LEU A 57 -24.90 -8.83 -1.53
N TYR A 58 -25.98 -9.55 -1.74
CA TYR A 58 -25.97 -10.77 -2.55
C TYR A 58 -25.00 -11.84 -2.06
N GLY A 59 -24.71 -11.92 -0.75
CA GLY A 59 -23.76 -12.88 -0.21
C GLY A 59 -22.29 -12.60 -0.59
N ILE A 60 -21.97 -11.41 -1.07
CA ILE A 60 -20.62 -11.00 -1.45
C ILE A 60 -19.90 -10.50 -0.19
N ASN A 61 -18.75 -11.11 0.15
CA ASN A 61 -17.97 -10.70 1.30
C ASN A 61 -17.12 -9.46 1.00
N PHE A 62 -16.54 -9.38 -0.22
CA PHE A 62 -15.72 -8.25 -0.67
C PHE A 62 -16.07 -7.85 -2.10
N MET A 63 -16.30 -6.57 -2.29
CA MET A 63 -16.44 -5.94 -3.60
C MET A 63 -15.17 -5.14 -3.89
N VAL A 64 -14.54 -5.38 -5.02
CA VAL A 64 -13.31 -4.69 -5.44
C VAL A 64 -13.61 -3.79 -6.63
N HIS A 65 -13.26 -2.51 -6.50
CA HIS A 65 -13.34 -1.53 -7.57
C HIS A 65 -11.96 -1.28 -8.16
N PRO A 66 -11.59 -1.88 -9.31
CA PRO A 66 -10.21 -1.85 -9.81
C PRO A 66 -9.66 -0.45 -10.08
N ASP A 67 -10.52 0.48 -10.54
CA ASP A 67 -10.09 1.83 -10.88
C ASP A 67 -9.72 2.63 -9.61
N VAL A 68 -10.41 2.37 -8.50
CA VAL A 68 -10.12 2.97 -7.18
C VAL A 68 -8.82 2.41 -6.63
N GLU A 69 -8.68 1.08 -6.60
CA GLU A 69 -7.46 0.42 -6.12
C GLU A 69 -6.22 0.87 -6.91
N ALA A 70 -6.36 0.99 -8.23
CA ALA A 70 -5.28 1.49 -9.08
C ALA A 70 -4.94 2.96 -8.79
N ALA A 71 -5.96 3.81 -8.61
CA ALA A 71 -5.75 5.21 -8.27
C ALA A 71 -5.06 5.36 -6.92
N GLU A 72 -5.45 4.59 -5.92
CA GLU A 72 -4.83 4.59 -4.60
C GLU A 72 -3.38 4.14 -4.63
N ALA A 73 -3.10 3.04 -5.32
CA ALA A 73 -1.74 2.56 -5.47
C ALA A 73 -0.82 3.61 -6.12
N ILE A 74 -1.34 4.36 -7.12
CA ILE A 74 -0.60 5.44 -7.78
C ILE A 74 -0.43 6.64 -6.84
N VAL A 75 -1.48 7.09 -6.16
CA VAL A 75 -1.40 8.20 -5.19
C VAL A 75 -0.39 7.86 -4.11
N HIS A 76 -0.49 6.68 -3.52
CA HIS A 76 0.46 6.21 -2.52
C HIS A 76 1.91 6.19 -3.04
N ALA A 77 2.13 5.75 -4.28
CA ALA A 77 3.46 5.76 -4.88
C ALA A 77 3.99 7.18 -5.10
N VAL A 78 3.10 8.12 -5.47
CA VAL A 78 3.44 9.54 -5.65
C VAL A 78 3.77 10.18 -4.29
N GLU A 79 2.95 9.98 -3.28
CA GLU A 79 3.12 10.54 -1.93
C GLU A 79 4.33 9.94 -1.21
N SER A 80 4.55 8.65 -1.37
CA SER A 80 5.67 7.93 -0.74
C SER A 80 7.04 8.32 -1.31
N GLY A 81 7.10 8.86 -2.52
CA GLY A 81 8.32 9.36 -3.15
C GLY A 81 9.47 8.33 -3.15
N ALA A 82 10.45 8.52 -2.25
CA ALA A 82 11.60 7.63 -2.11
C ALA A 82 11.30 6.32 -1.38
N ILE A 83 10.12 6.19 -0.77
CA ILE A 83 9.67 4.96 -0.12
C ILE A 83 9.09 4.06 -1.22
N GLY A 84 9.69 2.89 -1.42
CA GLY A 84 9.12 1.86 -2.28
C GLY A 84 7.82 1.28 -1.69
N ASN A 85 7.43 0.09 -2.13
CA ASN A 85 6.23 -0.57 -1.63
C ASN A 85 6.21 -0.63 -0.10
N VAL A 86 5.13 -0.13 0.49
CA VAL A 86 4.87 -0.22 1.93
C VAL A 86 3.80 -1.29 2.17
N ILE A 87 4.08 -2.21 3.06
CA ILE A 87 3.14 -3.22 3.53
C ILE A 87 2.73 -2.84 4.94
N ASN A 88 1.48 -2.45 5.11
CA ASN A 88 0.90 -2.18 6.43
C ASN A 88 0.36 -3.46 7.04
N PHE A 89 0.55 -3.64 8.34
CA PHE A 89 -0.09 -4.72 9.09
C PHE A 89 -1.39 -4.22 9.71
N GLU A 90 -2.43 -5.03 9.61
CA GLU A 90 -3.72 -4.72 10.24
C GLU A 90 -3.57 -4.69 11.77
N ASN A 91 -4.27 -3.75 12.40
CA ASN A 91 -4.32 -3.57 13.87
C ASN A 91 -2.98 -3.26 14.55
N THR A 92 -1.99 -2.77 13.81
CA THR A 92 -0.71 -2.31 14.37
C THR A 92 -0.23 -1.03 13.70
N ASP A 93 0.66 -0.28 14.36
CA ASP A 93 1.35 0.85 13.77
C ASP A 93 2.64 0.44 13.03
N LEU A 94 2.91 -0.87 12.95
CA LEU A 94 4.06 -1.39 12.24
C LEU A 94 3.80 -1.49 10.74
N GLN A 95 4.85 -1.25 9.96
CA GLN A 95 4.86 -1.41 8.51
C GLN A 95 6.21 -1.96 8.04
N ILE A 96 6.20 -2.66 6.91
CA ILE A 96 7.43 -2.96 6.17
C ILE A 96 7.55 -1.96 5.03
N ALA A 97 8.61 -1.19 5.03
CA ALA A 97 8.93 -0.24 3.98
C ALA A 97 10.16 -0.71 3.20
N ARG A 98 10.11 -0.57 1.88
CA ARG A 98 11.23 -0.81 0.99
C ARG A 98 11.94 0.51 0.73
N ILE A 99 13.16 0.67 1.25
CA ILE A 99 13.89 1.94 1.25
C ILE A 99 15.25 1.75 0.56
N SER A 100 15.57 2.59 -0.40
CA SER A 100 16.88 2.59 -1.04
C SER A 100 17.90 3.36 -0.19
N VAL A 101 19.10 2.83 -0.08
CA VAL A 101 20.22 3.46 0.64
C VAL A 101 20.96 4.39 -0.33
N GLY A 102 20.92 5.68 -0.02
CA GLY A 102 21.63 6.70 -0.82
C GLY A 102 23.14 6.69 -0.61
N GLU A 103 23.88 7.27 -1.53
CA GLU A 103 25.36 7.38 -1.47
C GLU A 103 25.87 8.17 -0.26
N LYS A 104 25.05 9.05 0.31
CA LYS A 104 25.37 9.85 1.50
C LYS A 104 24.71 9.30 2.77
N SER A 105 24.28 8.06 2.75
CA SER A 105 23.65 7.43 3.89
C SER A 105 24.63 7.25 5.05
N SER A 106 24.18 7.54 6.26
CA SER A 106 24.94 7.21 7.48
C SER A 106 25.03 5.70 7.74
N LEU A 107 24.28 4.91 6.99
CA LEU A 107 24.26 3.45 7.08
C LEU A 107 25.24 2.77 6.11
N ASP A 108 25.84 3.51 5.18
CA ASP A 108 26.80 2.92 4.22
C ASP A 108 28.03 2.36 4.94
N GLY A 109 28.40 1.11 4.63
CA GLY A 109 29.50 0.38 5.29
C GLY A 109 29.20 -0.13 6.69
N VAL A 110 28.00 0.07 7.23
CA VAL A 110 27.64 -0.33 8.59
C VAL A 110 27.17 -1.78 8.64
N GLN A 111 27.67 -2.55 9.61
CA GLN A 111 27.10 -3.86 9.91
C GLN A 111 25.80 -3.72 10.71
N LEU A 112 24.80 -4.53 10.39
CA LEU A 112 23.48 -4.45 11.03
C LEU A 112 23.52 -4.60 12.56
N LYS A 113 24.41 -5.41 13.10
CA LYS A 113 24.60 -5.54 14.57
C LYS A 113 24.99 -4.23 15.25
N ASN A 114 25.62 -3.31 14.52
CA ASN A 114 26.08 -2.01 15.02
C ASN A 114 25.06 -0.88 14.79
N ILE A 115 23.91 -1.15 14.19
CA ILE A 115 22.95 -0.12 13.81
C ILE A 115 22.40 0.66 15.01
N ARG A 116 22.30 0.00 16.17
CA ARG A 116 21.85 0.62 17.43
C ARG A 116 22.82 1.65 18.00
N SER A 117 24.07 1.64 17.57
CA SER A 117 25.04 2.67 17.96
C SER A 117 24.88 3.95 17.17
N ILE A 118 24.18 3.87 16.03
CA ILE A 118 23.98 5.00 15.10
C ILE A 118 22.62 5.63 15.31
N SER A 119 21.61 4.84 15.68
CA SER A 119 20.24 5.33 15.84
C SER A 119 19.56 4.75 17.05
N GLN A 120 18.79 5.60 17.75
CA GLN A 120 17.92 5.21 18.87
C GLN A 120 16.56 4.69 18.40
N ILE A 121 16.26 4.82 17.11
CA ILE A 121 14.99 4.39 16.51
C ILE A 121 14.93 2.88 16.52
N LYS A 122 13.76 2.35 16.86
CA LYS A 122 13.50 0.90 16.84
C LYS A 122 13.04 0.48 15.47
N PHE A 123 13.93 -0.09 14.68
CA PHE A 123 13.58 -0.74 13.42
C PHE A 123 14.35 -2.05 13.23
N LEU A 124 13.86 -2.90 12.34
CA LEU A 124 14.48 -4.16 11.99
C LEU A 124 14.65 -4.23 10.47
N VAL A 125 15.87 -4.50 10.01
CA VAL A 125 16.11 -4.83 8.60
C VAL A 125 15.80 -6.30 8.41
N ALA A 126 14.75 -6.60 7.64
CA ALA A 126 14.31 -7.97 7.36
C ALA A 126 15.09 -8.59 6.20
N TYR A 127 15.35 -7.81 5.15
CA TYR A 127 16.10 -8.25 3.99
C TYR A 127 16.90 -7.10 3.36
N VAL A 128 17.90 -7.48 2.60
CA VAL A 128 18.71 -6.58 1.77
C VAL A 128 18.63 -7.06 0.32
N GLU A 129 18.35 -6.13 -0.58
CA GLU A 129 18.38 -6.37 -2.02
C GLU A 129 19.52 -5.57 -2.64
N GLN A 130 20.41 -6.26 -3.32
CA GLN A 130 21.56 -5.66 -4.03
C GLN A 130 21.76 -6.38 -5.36
N ASP A 131 21.97 -5.63 -6.43
CA ASP A 131 22.19 -6.16 -7.78
C ASP A 131 21.09 -7.16 -8.22
N GLY A 132 19.83 -6.89 -7.85
CA GLY A 132 18.69 -7.74 -8.17
C GLY A 132 18.62 -9.05 -7.37
N LYS A 133 19.48 -9.24 -6.37
CA LYS A 133 19.45 -10.39 -5.47
C LYS A 133 18.97 -9.97 -4.09
N THR A 134 17.97 -10.68 -3.58
CA THR A 134 17.45 -10.49 -2.23
C THR A 134 18.03 -11.52 -1.28
N SER A 135 18.52 -11.08 -0.14
CA SER A 135 19.04 -11.93 0.93
C SER A 135 18.43 -11.55 2.27
N LEU A 136 18.24 -12.54 3.15
CA LEU A 136 17.83 -12.27 4.52
C LEU A 136 18.92 -11.51 5.26
N ALA A 137 18.51 -10.51 6.02
CA ALA A 137 19.43 -9.73 6.82
C ALA A 137 19.89 -10.51 8.06
N SER A 138 21.17 -10.42 8.39
CA SER A 138 21.78 -10.94 9.62
C SER A 138 22.62 -9.86 10.28
N GLY A 139 23.02 -10.07 11.53
CA GLY A 139 23.85 -9.10 12.26
C GLY A 139 25.16 -8.77 11.55
N ASP A 140 25.73 -9.70 10.78
CA ASP A 140 26.98 -9.51 10.06
C ASP A 140 26.81 -8.93 8.64
N THR A 141 25.56 -8.76 8.19
CA THR A 141 25.26 -8.12 6.91
C THR A 141 25.74 -6.67 6.93
N VAL A 142 26.52 -6.29 5.93
CA VAL A 142 27.00 -4.92 5.73
C VAL A 142 26.04 -4.21 4.77
N ILE A 143 25.56 -3.07 5.18
CA ILE A 143 24.74 -2.20 4.32
C ILE A 143 25.67 -1.49 3.33
N SER A 144 25.32 -1.46 2.07
CA SER A 144 26.05 -0.75 1.02
C SER A 144 25.20 0.34 0.39
N ALA A 145 25.83 1.42 -0.04
CA ALA A 145 25.15 2.41 -0.87
C ALA A 145 24.51 1.77 -2.10
N ASN A 146 23.38 2.31 -2.55
CA ASN A 146 22.58 1.82 -3.68
C ASN A 146 21.93 0.43 -3.46
N CYS A 147 22.02 -0.18 -2.28
CA CYS A 147 21.19 -1.32 -1.94
C CYS A 147 19.77 -0.88 -1.55
N THR A 148 18.83 -1.81 -1.54
CA THR A 148 17.47 -1.59 -1.04
C THR A 148 17.25 -2.44 0.21
N LEU A 149 16.75 -1.82 1.27
CA LEU A 149 16.44 -2.47 2.53
C LEU A 149 14.93 -2.67 2.68
N GLY A 150 14.52 -3.87 3.10
CA GLY A 150 13.18 -4.11 3.62
C GLY A 150 13.18 -3.90 5.13
N ILE A 151 12.59 -2.82 5.60
CA ILE A 151 12.66 -2.37 6.99
C ILE A 151 11.31 -2.46 7.65
N LEU A 152 11.23 -3.19 8.76
CA LEU A 152 10.09 -3.19 9.67
C LEU A 152 10.27 -2.03 10.66
N VAL A 153 9.31 -1.11 10.68
CA VAL A 153 9.38 0.13 11.47
C VAL A 153 7.99 0.61 11.84
N ASP A 154 7.88 1.39 12.92
CA ASP A 154 6.66 2.13 13.25
C ASP A 154 6.39 3.23 12.21
N LYS A 155 5.12 3.45 11.87
CA LYS A 155 4.70 4.49 10.90
C LYS A 155 5.20 5.88 11.26
N ASN A 156 5.27 6.18 12.56
CA ASN A 156 5.72 7.47 13.06
C ASN A 156 7.24 7.68 12.90
N ASP A 157 8.01 6.59 12.89
CA ASP A 157 9.48 6.64 12.85
C ASP A 157 10.04 6.57 11.41
N ILE A 158 9.20 6.34 10.41
CA ILE A 158 9.64 6.13 9.01
C ILE A 158 10.45 7.30 8.47
N SER A 159 10.06 8.54 8.79
CA SER A 159 10.75 9.74 8.31
C SER A 159 12.19 9.84 8.81
N GLU A 160 12.45 9.39 10.03
CA GLU A 160 13.80 9.37 10.59
C GLU A 160 14.65 8.25 9.98
N VAL A 161 14.06 7.08 9.74
CA VAL A 161 14.73 5.97 9.04
C VAL A 161 15.12 6.38 7.62
N LEU A 162 14.27 7.12 6.91
CA LEU A 162 14.59 7.67 5.60
C LEU A 162 15.82 8.60 5.63
N LYS A 163 15.90 9.47 6.63
CA LYS A 163 17.07 10.33 6.81
C LYS A 163 18.35 9.52 7.04
N LEU A 164 18.28 8.46 7.85
CA LEU A 164 19.42 7.55 8.07
C LEU A 164 19.86 6.86 6.77
N CYS A 165 18.90 6.44 5.95
CA CYS A 165 19.18 5.85 4.66
C CYS A 165 19.69 6.87 3.61
N GLY A 166 19.77 8.16 3.95
CA GLY A 166 20.13 9.20 2.99
C GLY A 166 19.10 9.38 1.87
N SER A 167 17.91 8.86 2.08
CA SER A 167 16.75 9.04 1.21
C SER A 167 15.97 10.24 1.71
N GLU A 168 16.29 11.43 1.26
CA GLU A 168 15.47 12.60 1.56
C GLU A 168 14.09 12.39 0.90
N GLN A 169 13.03 12.46 1.68
CA GLN A 169 11.69 12.68 1.15
C GLN A 169 11.71 14.03 0.44
N LYS A 170 11.87 14.00 -0.88
CA LYS A 170 11.57 15.19 -1.67
C LYS A 170 10.05 15.34 -1.62
N GLU A 171 9.56 16.30 -0.83
CA GLU A 171 8.16 16.72 -0.95
C GLU A 171 7.87 16.99 -2.42
N LEU A 172 7.01 16.18 -3.00
CA LEU A 172 6.54 16.39 -4.37
C LEU A 172 5.61 17.60 -4.35
N LYS A 173 6.14 18.75 -4.74
CA LYS A 173 5.38 20.02 -4.79
C LYS A 173 4.54 20.17 -6.06
N LYS A 174 4.83 19.39 -7.09
CA LYS A 174 4.15 19.48 -8.38
C LYS A 174 4.03 18.10 -9.00
N VAL A 175 2.83 17.74 -9.38
CA VAL A 175 2.53 16.51 -10.11
C VAL A 175 1.92 16.89 -11.46
N ALA A 176 2.43 16.33 -12.55
CA ALA A 176 1.83 16.45 -13.87
C ALA A 176 1.04 15.18 -14.15
N LEU A 177 -0.29 15.30 -14.28
CA LEU A 177 -1.17 14.20 -14.61
C LEU A 177 -1.54 14.26 -16.11
N ILE A 178 -1.21 13.20 -16.84
CA ILE A 178 -1.56 13.07 -18.26
C ILE A 178 -2.61 12.00 -18.40
N GLY A 179 -3.81 12.41 -18.83
CA GLY A 179 -4.98 11.55 -18.98
C GLY A 179 -6.04 11.80 -17.91
N ALA A 180 -7.22 12.24 -18.35
CA ALA A 180 -8.38 12.55 -17.49
C ALA A 180 -9.48 11.48 -17.60
N GLY A 181 -9.11 10.20 -17.74
CA GLY A 181 -10.04 9.09 -17.63
C GLY A 181 -10.44 8.83 -16.17
N ARG A 182 -11.20 7.77 -15.90
CA ARG A 182 -11.68 7.43 -14.55
C ARG A 182 -10.57 7.40 -13.50
N ILE A 183 -9.50 6.68 -13.77
CA ILE A 183 -8.36 6.57 -12.85
C ILE A 183 -7.68 7.93 -12.67
N GLY A 184 -7.44 8.67 -13.76
CA GLY A 184 -6.83 10.00 -13.69
C GLY A 184 -7.65 10.99 -12.87
N THR A 185 -8.98 11.00 -13.02
CA THR A 185 -9.86 11.84 -12.20
C THR A 185 -9.77 11.47 -10.72
N LEU A 186 -9.82 10.18 -10.39
CA LEU A 186 -9.68 9.71 -9.00
C LEU A 186 -8.33 10.09 -8.39
N ILE A 187 -7.25 9.98 -9.14
CA ILE A 187 -5.91 10.41 -8.70
C ILE A 187 -5.90 11.91 -8.42
N ALA A 188 -6.45 12.73 -9.34
CA ALA A 188 -6.47 14.19 -9.18
C ALA A 188 -7.26 14.60 -7.94
N GLU A 189 -8.45 14.05 -7.74
CA GLU A 189 -9.30 14.32 -6.58
C GLU A 189 -8.58 14.01 -5.26
N ARG A 190 -7.85 12.89 -5.19
CA ARG A 190 -7.13 12.50 -3.98
C ARG A 190 -5.91 13.39 -3.71
N LEU A 191 -5.09 13.65 -4.73
CA LEU A 191 -3.90 14.51 -4.58
C LEU A 191 -4.24 15.97 -4.26
N ILE A 192 -5.46 16.44 -4.57
CA ILE A 192 -5.93 17.79 -4.18
C ILE A 192 -6.44 17.79 -2.73
N SER A 193 -6.91 16.64 -2.25
CA SER A 193 -7.49 16.50 -0.90
C SER A 193 -6.42 16.21 0.17
N SER A 194 -5.23 15.79 -0.23
CA SER A 194 -4.06 15.53 0.65
C SER A 194 -3.34 16.83 0.96
#